data_690f7b146694c690fdd78dc5ed70e32d
#
_entry.id   690f7b146694c690fdd78dc5ed70e32d
#
_cell.length_a   1.000
_cell.length_b   1.000
_cell.length_c   1.000
_cell.angle_alpha   90.00
_cell.angle_beta   90.00
_cell.angle_gamma   90.00
#
_symmetry.space_group_name_H-M   'P 1'
#
loop_
_entity.id
_entity.type
_entity.pdbx_description
1 polymer ?
#
loop_
_entity_poly.entity_id
_entity_poly.type
_entity_poly.pdbx_seq_one_letter_code
_entity_poly.pdbx_strand_id
1 'polypeptide(L)'
;QDKVDMSLLEFLPNALLEVCRVMDYGKIKYTRGGFLEVLDAKNRYTAAMLRHWMEESQGNKFDEGDPFYDSEQGLPYKNKIRHDVQVAVNALFRLEVILRAEKDDEDPLDVIEQHFITTGIKE
;
A
#
# COMPACT_ATOMS: atom_id res chain seq x y z
N GLN A 1 -10.03 25.88 13.57
CA GLN A 1 -10.32 24.49 13.22
C GLN A 1 -9.06 23.70 12.93
N ASP A 2 -9.06 22.53 13.44
CA ASP A 2 -7.85 21.70 13.43
C ASP A 2 -7.66 21.01 12.10
N LYS A 3 -7.04 21.72 11.18
CA LYS A 3 -6.66 21.12 9.91
C LYS A 3 -5.30 20.46 10.06
N VAL A 4 -5.18 19.26 9.48
CA VAL A 4 -3.90 18.58 9.49
C VAL A 4 -2.92 19.35 8.61
N ASP A 5 -1.73 19.58 9.12
CA ASP A 5 -0.69 20.27 8.38
C ASP A 5 0.00 19.28 7.45
N MET A 6 -0.51 19.18 6.23
CA MET A 6 0.04 18.27 5.23
C MET A 6 1.45 18.65 4.79
N SER A 7 1.86 19.90 5.04
CA SER A 7 3.19 20.33 4.62
C SER A 7 4.31 19.60 5.38
N LEU A 8 3.96 18.96 6.51
CA LEU A 8 4.95 18.17 7.24
C LEU A 8 5.54 17.04 6.39
N LEU A 9 4.85 16.64 5.33
CA LEU A 9 5.39 15.62 4.42
C LEU A 9 6.62 16.12 3.67
N GLU A 10 6.84 17.44 3.62
CA GLU A 10 8.02 17.97 2.95
C GLU A 10 9.32 17.59 3.63
N PHE A 11 9.26 17.13 4.89
CA PHE A 11 10.44 16.68 5.59
C PHE A 11 10.85 15.24 5.22
N LEU A 12 10.06 14.57 4.38
CA LEU A 12 10.30 13.18 4.01
C LEU A 12 10.47 12.99 2.50
N PRO A 13 11.19 13.90 1.81
CA PRO A 13 11.22 13.81 0.34
C PRO A 13 11.88 12.53 -0.17
N ASN A 14 12.91 12.07 0.52
CA ASN A 14 13.61 10.86 0.06
C ASN A 14 12.75 9.63 0.22
N ALA A 15 12.13 9.48 1.39
CA ALA A 15 11.27 8.33 1.64
C ALA A 15 10.08 8.31 0.70
N LEU A 16 9.44 9.47 0.52
CA LEU A 16 8.25 9.55 -0.33
C LEU A 16 8.59 9.27 -1.79
N LEU A 17 9.73 9.75 -2.25
CA LEU A 17 10.16 9.47 -3.62
C LEU A 17 10.35 7.96 -3.83
N GLU A 18 11.03 7.30 -2.91
CA GLU A 18 11.27 5.87 -3.05
C GLU A 18 10.00 5.06 -2.95
N VAL A 19 9.09 5.46 -2.07
CA VAL A 19 7.77 4.81 -1.99
C VAL A 19 7.05 4.95 -3.33
N CYS A 20 7.06 6.15 -3.91
CA CYS A 20 6.41 6.36 -5.20
C CYS A 20 7.09 5.58 -6.32
N ARG A 21 8.41 5.42 -6.28
CA ARG A 21 9.11 4.60 -7.28
C ARG A 21 8.64 3.15 -7.25
N VAL A 22 8.50 2.57 -6.05
CA VAL A 22 8.03 1.20 -5.93
C VAL A 22 6.57 1.09 -6.36
N MET A 23 5.75 2.07 -6.02
CA MET A 23 4.36 2.08 -6.48
C MET A 23 4.27 2.21 -8.00
N ASP A 24 5.13 3.02 -8.59
CA ASP A 24 5.20 3.18 -10.04
C ASP A 24 5.64 1.88 -10.70
N TYR A 25 6.61 1.21 -10.12
CA TYR A 25 7.02 -0.11 -10.56
C TYR A 25 5.84 -1.09 -10.51
N GLY A 26 5.01 -0.98 -9.47
CA GLY A 26 3.86 -1.84 -9.31
C GLY A 26 2.83 -1.72 -10.44
N LYS A 27 2.86 -0.63 -11.20
CA LYS A 27 1.96 -0.49 -12.36
C LYS A 27 2.28 -1.52 -13.44
N ILE A 28 3.47 -2.11 -13.39
CA ILE A 28 3.84 -3.17 -14.32
C ILE A 28 3.07 -4.45 -13.99
N LYS A 29 2.80 -4.67 -12.70
CA LYS A 29 2.07 -5.85 -12.22
C LYS A 29 0.58 -5.63 -12.14
N TYR A 30 0.16 -4.41 -11.85
CA TYR A 30 -1.23 -4.08 -11.55
C TYR A 30 -1.64 -2.84 -12.32
N THR A 31 -2.93 -2.68 -12.51
CA THR A 31 -3.45 -1.41 -13.01
C THR A 31 -3.24 -0.33 -11.94
N ARG A 32 -3.34 0.92 -12.35
CA ARG A 32 -3.25 2.05 -11.42
C ARG A 32 -4.30 1.89 -10.32
N GLY A 33 -3.84 1.89 -9.08
CA GLY A 33 -4.73 1.71 -7.93
C GLY A 33 -5.18 0.29 -7.71
N GLY A 34 -4.73 -0.66 -8.53
CA GLY A 34 -5.16 -2.06 -8.42
C GLY A 34 -4.75 -2.71 -7.11
N PHE A 35 -3.76 -2.15 -6.42
CA PHE A 35 -3.36 -2.67 -5.11
C PHE A 35 -4.50 -2.61 -4.08
N LEU A 36 -5.49 -1.76 -4.32
CA LEU A 36 -6.63 -1.64 -3.41
C LEU A 36 -7.66 -2.76 -3.61
N GLU A 37 -7.56 -3.49 -4.71
CA GLU A 37 -8.54 -4.50 -5.08
C GLU A 37 -8.01 -5.92 -4.93
N VAL A 38 -6.89 -6.07 -4.26
CA VAL A 38 -6.32 -7.38 -4.00
C VAL A 38 -7.19 -8.13 -2.99
N LEU A 39 -7.53 -9.37 -3.33
CA LEU A 39 -8.31 -10.21 -2.43
C LEU A 39 -7.54 -10.44 -1.13
N ASP A 40 -8.23 -10.30 0.00
CA ASP A 40 -7.63 -10.47 1.32
C ASP A 40 -6.44 -9.53 1.51
N ALA A 41 -6.61 -8.29 1.07
CA ALA A 41 -5.51 -7.33 0.96
C ALA A 41 -4.78 -7.09 2.27
N LYS A 42 -5.52 -6.89 3.37
CA LYS A 42 -4.89 -6.61 4.66
C LYS A 42 -3.88 -7.69 5.05
N ASN A 43 -4.30 -8.94 4.96
CA ASN A 43 -3.43 -10.06 5.35
C ASN A 43 -2.27 -10.23 4.39
N ARG A 44 -2.52 -10.05 3.10
CA ARG A 44 -1.47 -10.21 2.09
C ARG A 44 -0.41 -9.14 2.23
N TYR A 45 -0.82 -7.89 2.49
CA TYR A 45 0.14 -6.81 2.67
C TYR A 45 0.87 -6.92 4.00
N THR A 46 0.20 -7.43 5.04
CA THR A 46 0.88 -7.73 6.29
C THR A 46 1.98 -8.78 6.07
N ALA A 47 1.65 -9.86 5.38
CA ALA A 47 2.62 -10.91 5.11
C ALA A 47 3.79 -10.41 4.27
N ALA A 48 3.50 -9.63 3.23
CA ALA A 48 4.54 -9.08 2.37
C ALA A 48 5.44 -8.11 3.15
N MET A 49 4.83 -7.26 3.97
CA MET A 49 5.57 -6.32 4.80
C MET A 49 6.57 -7.07 5.70
N LEU A 50 6.09 -8.11 6.37
CA LEU A 50 6.94 -8.86 7.30
C LEU A 50 8.02 -9.63 6.55
N ARG A 51 7.70 -10.17 5.37
CA ARG A 51 8.69 -10.89 4.57
C ARG A 51 9.82 -9.95 4.14
N HIS A 52 9.49 -8.76 3.67
CA HIS A 52 10.51 -7.80 3.27
C HIS A 52 11.31 -7.31 4.47
N TRP A 53 10.65 -7.13 5.61
CA TRP A 53 11.34 -6.75 6.83
C TRP A 53 12.36 -7.81 7.24
N MET A 54 11.98 -9.08 7.14
CA MET A 54 12.90 -10.17 7.45
C MET A 54 14.11 -10.19 6.51
N GLU A 55 13.87 -9.96 5.22
CA GLU A 55 14.95 -9.90 4.25
C GLU A 55 15.91 -8.76 4.57
N GLU A 56 15.35 -7.60 4.86
CA GLU A 56 16.15 -6.44 5.22
C GLU A 56 16.97 -6.72 6.48
N SER A 57 16.37 -7.32 7.49
CA SER A 57 17.04 -7.58 8.76
C SER A 57 18.21 -8.54 8.62
N GLN A 58 18.22 -9.34 7.55
CA GLN A 58 19.31 -10.25 7.24
C GLN A 58 20.38 -9.63 6.36
N GLY A 59 20.25 -8.35 6.06
CA GLY A 59 21.20 -7.64 5.23
C GLY A 59 20.92 -7.69 3.74
N ASN A 60 19.78 -8.25 3.33
CA ASN A 60 19.42 -8.29 1.92
C ASN A 60 18.74 -6.99 1.54
N LYS A 61 19.47 -6.14 0.85
CA LYS A 61 19.01 -4.79 0.55
C LYS A 61 17.99 -4.76 -0.59
N PHE A 62 18.21 -5.56 -1.63
CA PHE A 62 17.41 -5.52 -2.84
C PHE A 62 16.60 -6.80 -3.02
N ASP A 63 15.42 -6.65 -3.59
CA ASP A 63 14.51 -7.77 -3.86
C ASP A 63 14.87 -8.42 -5.20
N GLU A 64 15.91 -9.24 -5.17
CA GLU A 64 16.39 -9.92 -6.37
C GLU A 64 15.51 -11.09 -6.76
N GLY A 65 14.61 -11.50 -5.87
CA GLY A 65 13.69 -12.59 -6.18
C GLY A 65 12.41 -12.14 -6.87
N ASP A 66 12.23 -10.83 -7.05
CA ASP A 66 11.05 -10.32 -7.74
C ASP A 66 11.13 -10.71 -9.23
N PRO A 67 10.05 -11.28 -9.80
CA PRO A 67 10.07 -11.69 -11.21
C PRO A 67 10.32 -10.54 -12.18
N PHE A 68 10.16 -9.31 -11.76
CA PHE A 68 10.44 -8.14 -12.58
C PHE A 68 11.78 -7.51 -12.25
N TYR A 69 12.57 -8.14 -11.40
CA TYR A 69 13.92 -7.70 -11.12
C TYR A 69 14.82 -8.16 -12.28
N ASP A 70 14.92 -7.32 -13.28
CA ASP A 70 15.67 -7.66 -14.48
C ASP A 70 16.11 -6.39 -15.18
N SER A 71 17.42 -6.14 -15.17
CA SER A 71 17.98 -4.95 -15.78
C SER A 71 17.81 -4.93 -17.29
N GLU A 72 17.59 -6.09 -17.91
CA GLU A 72 17.47 -6.16 -19.36
C GLU A 72 16.10 -5.77 -19.89
N GLN A 73 15.12 -5.69 -19.00
CA GLN A 73 13.76 -5.33 -19.42
C GLN A 73 13.54 -3.84 -19.57
N GLY A 74 14.56 -3.05 -19.33
CA GLY A 74 14.43 -1.61 -19.48
C GLY A 74 13.52 -0.95 -18.47
N LEU A 75 13.26 -1.60 -17.34
CA LEU A 75 12.42 -1.05 -16.29
C LEU A 75 13.08 0.19 -15.70
N PRO A 76 12.30 1.21 -15.35
CA PRO A 76 12.88 2.47 -14.83
C PRO A 76 13.68 2.29 -13.55
N TYR A 77 13.40 1.25 -12.79
CA TYR A 77 14.01 1.07 -11.47
C TYR A 77 14.82 -0.20 -11.38
N LYS A 78 15.40 -0.62 -12.47
CA LYS A 78 16.21 -1.83 -12.58
C LYS A 78 17.03 -2.07 -11.32
N ASN A 79 17.00 -3.28 -10.82
CA ASN A 79 17.86 -3.71 -9.71
C ASN A 79 17.82 -2.79 -8.50
N LYS A 80 16.80 -1.95 -8.42
CA LYS A 80 16.71 -0.94 -7.36
C LYS A 80 15.47 -1.12 -6.48
N ILE A 81 14.87 -2.28 -6.53
CA ILE A 81 13.71 -2.58 -5.70
C ILE A 81 14.22 -2.98 -4.32
N ARG A 82 14.07 -2.09 -3.37
CA ARG A 82 14.64 -2.26 -2.03
C ARG A 82 13.64 -2.89 -1.09
N HIS A 83 14.11 -3.82 -0.27
CA HIS A 83 13.23 -4.44 0.73
C HIS A 83 12.72 -3.42 1.76
N ASP A 84 13.59 -2.50 2.21
CA ASP A 84 13.17 -1.53 3.21
C ASP A 84 12.07 -0.60 2.69
N VAL A 85 12.13 -0.22 1.42
CA VAL A 85 11.08 0.59 0.83
C VAL A 85 9.80 -0.22 0.70
N GLN A 86 9.91 -1.50 0.35
CA GLN A 86 8.73 -2.36 0.25
C GLN A 86 8.06 -2.57 1.59
N VAL A 87 8.82 -2.56 2.69
CA VAL A 87 8.22 -2.56 4.03
C VAL A 87 7.29 -1.35 4.17
N ALA A 88 7.78 -0.17 3.82
CA ALA A 88 6.99 1.05 3.95
C ALA A 88 5.77 1.03 3.02
N VAL A 89 5.95 0.60 1.78
CA VAL A 89 4.86 0.55 0.80
C VAL A 89 3.76 -0.40 1.26
N ASN A 90 4.14 -1.60 1.69
CA ASN A 90 3.15 -2.56 2.13
C ASN A 90 2.46 -2.12 3.42
N ALA A 91 3.18 -1.43 4.30
CA ALA A 91 2.57 -0.85 5.50
C ALA A 91 1.52 0.20 5.11
N LEU A 92 1.83 1.05 4.13
CA LEU A 92 0.90 2.06 3.66
C LEU A 92 -0.32 1.44 2.99
N PHE A 93 -0.11 0.45 2.14
CA PHE A 93 -1.21 -0.26 1.48
C PHE A 93 -2.11 -0.90 2.52
N ARG A 94 -1.50 -1.57 3.49
CA ARG A 94 -2.24 -2.21 4.57
C ARG A 94 -3.08 -1.19 5.34
N LEU A 95 -2.46 -0.06 5.68
CA LEU A 95 -3.15 0.98 6.43
C LEU A 95 -4.30 1.56 5.62
N GLU A 96 -4.07 1.82 4.34
CA GLU A 96 -5.12 2.38 3.48
C GLU A 96 -6.32 1.45 3.42
N VAL A 97 -6.08 0.15 3.26
CA VAL A 97 -7.16 -0.84 3.20
C VAL A 97 -7.94 -0.85 4.51
N ILE A 98 -7.24 -0.82 5.64
CA ILE A 98 -7.88 -0.80 6.95
C ILE A 98 -8.76 0.43 7.11
N LEU A 99 -8.20 1.60 6.78
CA LEU A 99 -8.92 2.86 6.98
C LEU A 99 -10.12 2.97 6.07
N ARG A 100 -10.01 2.46 4.84
CA ARG A 100 -11.17 2.45 3.94
C ARG A 100 -12.28 1.57 4.46
N ALA A 101 -11.93 0.42 5.00
CA ALA A 101 -12.93 -0.48 5.57
C ALA A 101 -13.64 0.19 6.74
N GLU A 102 -12.88 0.84 7.61
CA GLU A 102 -13.47 1.54 8.76
C GLU A 102 -14.32 2.72 8.32
N LYS A 103 -13.86 3.45 7.31
CA LYS A 103 -14.59 4.59 6.81
C LYS A 103 -15.91 4.14 6.15
N ASP A 104 -15.88 3.03 5.44
CA ASP A 104 -17.09 2.49 4.82
C ASP A 104 -18.11 2.13 5.89
N ASP A 105 -17.65 1.57 7.02
CA ASP A 105 -18.54 1.24 8.13
C ASP A 105 -19.11 2.48 8.81
N GLU A 106 -18.41 3.61 8.72
CA GLU A 106 -18.80 4.85 9.38
C GLU A 106 -19.35 5.88 8.39
N ASP A 107 -19.47 5.52 7.12
CA ASP A 107 -19.97 6.43 6.11
C ASP A 107 -21.40 6.84 6.44
N PRO A 108 -21.75 8.12 6.27
CA PRO A 108 -23.13 8.56 6.54
C PRO A 108 -24.18 7.77 5.77
N LEU A 109 -23.86 7.35 4.54
CA LEU A 109 -24.77 6.49 3.79
C LEU A 109 -24.93 5.15 4.48
N ASP A 110 -23.83 4.58 4.97
CA ASP A 110 -23.88 3.33 5.70
C ASP A 110 -24.69 3.49 6.98
N VAL A 111 -24.52 4.61 7.67
CA VAL A 111 -25.31 4.87 8.86
C VAL A 111 -26.79 4.92 8.52
N ILE A 112 -27.15 5.58 7.43
CA ILE A 112 -28.52 5.64 6.96
C ILE A 112 -29.01 4.25 6.56
N GLU A 113 -28.18 3.51 5.85
CA GLU A 113 -28.52 2.15 5.47
C GLU A 113 -28.62 1.24 6.68
N GLN A 114 -27.73 1.41 7.65
CA GLN A 114 -27.81 0.67 8.90
C GLN A 114 -29.15 0.93 9.57
N HIS A 115 -29.56 2.18 9.56
CA HIS A 115 -30.85 2.53 10.09
C HIS A 115 -31.96 1.80 9.35
N PHE A 116 -31.84 1.69 8.04
CA PHE A 116 -32.79 0.96 7.23
C PHE A 116 -32.62 -0.55 7.34
N ILE A 117 -31.43 -1.00 7.67
CA ILE A 117 -31.20 -2.43 7.91
C ILE A 117 -31.98 -2.89 9.12
N THR A 118 -32.07 -2.06 10.13
CA THR A 118 -32.96 -2.38 11.23
C THR A 118 -34.40 -2.49 10.73
N THR A 119 -34.62 -2.06 9.50
CA THR A 119 -35.92 -2.26 8.82
C THR A 119 -35.78 -3.24 7.64
N GLY A 120 -34.61 -3.86 7.47
CA GLY A 120 -34.40 -4.89 6.46
C GLY A 120 -34.13 -4.40 5.06
N ILE A 121 -33.58 -3.21 4.90
CA ILE A 121 -33.43 -2.62 3.58
C ILE A 121 -32.03 -2.67 3.02
N LYS A 122 -31.03 -2.93 3.80
CA LYS A 122 -29.68 -2.93 3.27
C LYS A 122 -29.48 -4.06 2.28
N GLU A 123 -28.79 -3.75 1.20
CA GLU A 123 -28.38 -4.72 0.20
C GLU A 123 -27.01 -5.29 0.52
#